data_52f8a828c6494c29b2efc2f1dc695d61
#
_entry.id   52f8a828c6494c29b2efc2f1dc695d61
#
_cell.length_a   1.000
_cell.length_b   1.000
_cell.length_c   1.000
_cell.angle_alpha   90.00
_cell.angle_beta   90.00
_cell.angle_gamma   90.00
#
_symmetry.space_group_name_H-M   'P 1'
#
loop_
_entity.id
_entity.type
_entity.pdbx_description
1 polymer ?
#
loop_
_entity_poly.entity_id
_entity_poly.type
_entity_poly.pdbx_seq_one_letter_code
_entity_poly.pdbx_strand_id
1 'polypeptide(L)'
;MLNRRILIGITGGIAAYKVCEVISNLAKAGAQVRAILTDGAREFITPLTVATLCRHPACTDEDFWAAKHHRPLHIELGEWAEVFAIAPLTANTLAKLATGMADNLLTNTVLASKCPILLAPAMNTDMWQQMAVQRNWQQVQLDPR
;
A
#
# COMPACT_ATOMS: atom_id res chain seq x y z
N MET A 1 -11.15 -2.54 17.38
CA MET A 1 -10.02 -2.76 16.43
C MET A 1 -8.95 -3.73 16.97
N LEU A 2 -9.11 -4.23 18.17
CA LEU A 2 -8.12 -5.11 18.80
C LEU A 2 -7.71 -6.28 17.88
N ASN A 3 -6.39 -6.41 17.67
CA ASN A 3 -5.75 -7.49 16.91
C ASN A 3 -6.12 -7.59 15.41
N ARG A 4 -6.81 -6.63 14.81
CA ARG A 4 -7.04 -6.64 13.36
C ARG A 4 -5.74 -6.42 12.61
N ARG A 5 -5.49 -7.23 11.60
CA ARG A 5 -4.28 -7.21 10.79
C ARG A 5 -4.50 -6.33 9.55
N ILE A 6 -3.90 -5.16 9.58
CA ILE A 6 -4.06 -4.14 8.54
C ILE A 6 -2.72 -3.95 7.83
N LEU A 7 -2.72 -4.17 6.53
CA LEU A 7 -1.59 -3.87 5.66
C LEU A 7 -1.83 -2.51 5.01
N ILE A 8 -0.82 -1.64 5.02
CA ILE A 8 -0.89 -0.32 4.39
C ILE A 8 0.20 -0.22 3.32
N GLY A 9 -0.22 -0.01 2.08
CA GLY A 9 0.66 0.31 0.96
C GLY A 9 0.75 1.83 0.80
N ILE A 10 1.95 2.37 0.85
CA ILE A 10 2.21 3.80 0.73
C ILE A 10 2.89 4.08 -0.59
N THR A 11 2.31 4.93 -1.44
CA THR A 11 2.85 5.28 -2.74
C THR A 11 3.36 6.71 -2.80
N GLY A 12 4.04 7.09 -3.88
CA GLY A 12 4.85 8.29 -4.00
C GLY A 12 4.05 9.57 -4.20
N GLY A 13 3.31 10.00 -3.19
CA GLY A 13 2.60 11.27 -3.18
C GLY A 13 2.82 12.05 -1.90
N ILE A 14 2.69 13.39 -1.96
CA ILE A 14 2.88 14.25 -0.79
C ILE A 14 1.96 13.83 0.38
N ALA A 15 0.78 13.30 0.11
CA ALA A 15 -0.16 12.84 1.15
C ALA A 15 0.38 11.65 1.98
N ALA A 16 1.53 11.07 1.63
CA ALA A 16 2.19 10.02 2.42
C ALA A 16 2.41 10.43 3.88
N TYR A 17 2.74 11.71 4.15
CA TYR A 17 2.95 12.18 5.53
C TYR A 17 1.67 12.09 6.38
N LYS A 18 0.49 12.27 5.78
CA LYS A 18 -0.80 12.16 6.50
C LYS A 18 -1.11 10.71 6.89
N VAL A 19 -0.64 9.76 6.11
CA VAL A 19 -0.82 8.33 6.38
C VAL A 19 -0.04 7.91 7.64
N CYS A 20 1.03 8.59 7.98
CA CYS A 20 1.75 8.38 9.23
C CYS A 20 0.85 8.56 10.46
N GLU A 21 -0.04 9.56 10.46
CA GLU A 21 -1.02 9.76 11.53
C GLU A 21 -2.04 8.62 11.57
N VAL A 22 -2.52 8.17 10.42
CA VAL A 22 -3.45 7.04 10.31
C VAL A 22 -2.82 5.78 10.91
N ILE A 23 -1.58 5.46 10.54
CA ILE A 23 -0.83 4.31 11.09
C ILE A 23 -0.73 4.41 12.61
N SER A 24 -0.32 5.58 13.11
CA SER A 24 -0.20 5.80 14.55
C SER A 24 -1.52 5.59 15.29
N ASN A 25 -2.62 6.10 14.75
CA ASN A 25 -3.94 5.98 15.35
C ASN A 25 -4.44 4.53 15.33
N LEU A 26 -4.23 3.80 14.23
CA LEU A 26 -4.58 2.38 14.13
C LEU A 26 -3.79 1.53 15.14
N ALA A 27 -2.49 1.76 15.25
CA ALA A 27 -1.64 1.05 16.21
C ALA A 27 -2.04 1.35 17.66
N LYS A 28 -2.35 2.62 17.99
CA LYS A 28 -2.87 3.01 19.31
C LYS A 28 -4.23 2.37 19.62
N ALA A 29 -5.07 2.18 18.61
CA ALA A 29 -6.36 1.50 18.75
C ALA A 29 -6.25 -0.04 18.86
N GLY A 30 -5.03 -0.57 18.89
CA GLY A 30 -4.75 -2.00 19.08
C GLY A 30 -4.77 -2.84 17.81
N ALA A 31 -4.75 -2.22 16.62
CA ALA A 31 -4.56 -2.95 15.39
C ALA A 31 -3.09 -3.39 15.22
N GLN A 32 -2.89 -4.54 14.58
CA GLN A 32 -1.59 -4.94 14.07
C GLN A 32 -1.41 -4.31 12.69
N VAL A 33 -0.49 -3.37 12.57
CA VAL A 33 -0.25 -2.65 11.32
C VAL A 33 1.10 -3.06 10.73
N ARG A 34 1.11 -3.47 9.46
CA ARG A 34 2.33 -3.61 8.65
C ARG A 34 2.26 -2.67 7.46
N ALA A 35 3.39 -2.28 6.93
CA ALA A 35 3.44 -1.33 5.83
C ALA A 35 4.38 -1.77 4.71
N ILE A 36 4.02 -1.39 3.48
CA ILE A 36 4.86 -1.48 2.29
C ILE A 36 5.05 -0.06 1.76
N LEU A 37 6.29 0.34 1.51
CA LEU A 37 6.63 1.59 0.84
C LEU A 37 7.15 1.30 -0.56
N THR A 38 6.57 1.97 -1.55
CA THR A 38 7.17 2.01 -2.89
C THR A 38 8.41 2.89 -2.88
N ASP A 39 9.27 2.77 -3.89
CA ASP A 39 10.44 3.65 -4.03
C ASP A 39 10.01 5.13 -4.07
N GLY A 40 8.91 5.45 -4.78
CA GLY A 40 8.36 6.80 -4.78
C GLY A 40 7.91 7.29 -3.40
N ALA A 41 7.37 6.43 -2.55
CA ALA A 41 7.00 6.80 -1.18
C ALA A 41 8.22 7.18 -0.33
N ARG A 42 9.35 6.56 -0.58
CA ARG A 42 10.62 6.83 0.15
C ARG A 42 11.18 8.23 -0.12
N GLU A 43 10.76 8.88 -1.20
CA GLU A 43 11.10 10.28 -1.47
C GLU A 43 10.39 11.26 -0.53
N PHE A 44 9.28 10.86 0.08
CA PHE A 44 8.48 11.71 0.97
C PHE A 44 8.60 11.34 2.45
N ILE A 45 8.72 10.06 2.76
CA ILE A 45 8.83 9.54 4.12
C ILE A 45 9.84 8.39 4.18
N THR A 46 10.42 8.15 5.35
CA THR A 46 11.40 7.08 5.49
C THR A 46 10.78 5.78 6.00
N PRO A 47 11.33 4.61 5.64
CA PRO A 47 10.93 3.34 6.24
C PRO A 47 11.07 3.35 7.77
N LEU A 48 12.07 4.04 8.31
CA LEU A 48 12.27 4.17 9.75
C LEU A 48 11.09 4.87 10.43
N THR A 49 10.59 5.98 9.87
CA THR A 49 9.41 6.67 10.40
C THR A 49 8.20 5.73 10.46
N VAL A 50 7.93 5.04 9.35
CA VAL A 50 6.77 4.15 9.25
C VAL A 50 6.91 2.95 10.18
N ALA A 51 8.08 2.31 10.24
CA ALA A 51 8.35 1.19 11.14
C ALA A 51 8.15 1.58 12.61
N THR A 52 8.61 2.76 13.00
CA THR A 52 8.42 3.29 14.36
C THR A 52 6.94 3.45 14.70
N LEU A 53 6.13 3.95 13.78
CA LEU A 53 4.70 4.20 13.99
C LEU A 53 3.87 2.92 14.02
N CYS A 54 4.14 1.98 13.12
CA CYS A 54 3.41 0.71 13.08
C CYS A 54 3.96 -0.34 14.07
N ARG A 55 5.13 -0.10 14.66
CA ARG A 55 5.84 -1.03 15.59
C ARG A 55 6.20 -2.37 14.94
N HIS A 56 6.35 -2.38 13.62
CA HIS A 56 6.75 -3.52 12.80
C HIS A 56 7.69 -3.02 11.69
N PRO A 57 8.54 -3.88 11.12
CA PRO A 57 9.35 -3.50 9.96
C PRO A 57 8.48 -2.96 8.82
N ALA A 58 8.90 -1.84 8.23
CA ALA A 58 8.31 -1.33 7.01
C ALA A 58 9.03 -1.97 5.81
N CYS A 59 8.28 -2.66 4.96
CA CYS A 59 8.82 -3.40 3.83
C CYS A 59 9.01 -2.51 2.61
N THR A 60 10.12 -2.70 1.92
CA THR A 60 10.49 -1.99 0.68
C THR A 60 10.77 -2.97 -0.44
N ASP A 61 11.03 -2.47 -1.64
CA ASP A 61 11.43 -3.32 -2.77
C ASP A 61 12.79 -3.97 -2.55
N GLU A 62 13.69 -3.37 -1.76
CA GLU A 62 14.93 -4.02 -1.34
C GLU A 62 14.65 -5.29 -0.51
N ASP A 63 13.67 -5.23 0.39
CA ASP A 63 13.26 -6.39 1.18
C ASP A 63 12.64 -7.48 0.31
N PHE A 64 11.91 -7.09 -0.74
CA PHE A 64 11.29 -8.02 -1.68
C PHE A 64 12.32 -8.92 -2.38
N TRP A 65 13.45 -8.35 -2.76
CA TRP A 65 14.53 -9.05 -3.46
C TRP A 65 15.59 -9.63 -2.54
N ALA A 66 15.51 -9.37 -1.24
CA ALA A 66 16.48 -9.87 -0.28
C ALA A 66 16.31 -11.39 -0.06
N ALA A 67 17.43 -12.12 -0.14
CA ALA A 67 17.46 -13.58 0.04
C ALA A 67 17.35 -14.02 1.53
N LYS A 68 16.63 -13.28 2.34
CA LYS A 68 16.45 -13.53 3.78
C LYS A 68 15.10 -14.15 4.16
N HIS A 69 14.21 -14.32 3.20
CA HIS A 69 12.87 -14.86 3.43
C HIS A 69 12.79 -16.29 2.90
N HIS A 70 12.25 -17.21 3.71
CA HIS A 70 11.99 -18.60 3.29
C HIS A 70 10.80 -18.69 2.32
N ARG A 71 9.91 -17.71 2.41
CA ARG A 71 8.68 -17.61 1.64
C ARG A 71 8.66 -16.25 0.95
N PRO A 72 8.17 -16.16 -0.30
CA PRO A 72 8.06 -14.88 -0.98
C PRO A 72 7.28 -13.85 -0.14
N LEU A 73 7.90 -12.71 0.10
CA LEU A 73 7.38 -11.68 1.02
C LEU A 73 5.98 -11.20 0.64
N HIS A 74 5.70 -11.05 -0.66
CA HIS A 74 4.38 -10.63 -1.14
C HIS A 74 3.27 -11.65 -0.84
N ILE A 75 3.59 -12.94 -0.85
CA ILE A 75 2.66 -14.01 -0.47
C ILE A 75 2.38 -13.94 1.04
N GLU A 76 3.44 -13.85 1.85
CA GLU A 76 3.31 -13.73 3.30
C GLU A 76 2.45 -12.53 3.70
N LEU A 77 2.72 -11.36 3.14
CA LEU A 77 1.98 -10.15 3.46
C LEU A 77 0.52 -10.22 2.98
N GLY A 78 0.29 -10.75 1.77
CA GLY A 78 -1.05 -10.89 1.20
C GLY A 78 -1.94 -11.85 1.99
N GLU A 79 -1.39 -12.93 2.52
CA GLU A 79 -2.13 -13.87 3.36
C GLU A 79 -2.30 -13.38 4.81
N TRP A 80 -1.33 -12.59 5.30
CA TRP A 80 -1.41 -12.05 6.64
C TRP A 80 -2.52 -11.00 6.78
N ALA A 81 -2.77 -10.20 5.75
CA ALA A 81 -3.69 -9.07 5.82
C ALA A 81 -5.16 -9.49 5.89
N GLU A 82 -5.92 -8.88 6.77
CA GLU A 82 -7.39 -8.92 6.78
C GLU A 82 -8.01 -7.76 6.01
N VAL A 83 -7.26 -6.66 5.87
CA VAL A 83 -7.57 -5.49 5.02
C VAL A 83 -6.26 -4.97 4.48
N PHE A 84 -6.24 -4.62 3.21
CA PHE A 84 -5.11 -3.97 2.56
C PHE A 84 -5.52 -2.57 2.07
N ALA A 85 -5.03 -1.53 2.73
CA ALA A 85 -5.27 -0.14 2.34
C ALA A 85 -4.10 0.40 1.54
N ILE A 86 -4.35 1.00 0.38
CA ILE A 86 -3.34 1.70 -0.41
C ILE A 86 -3.61 3.20 -0.28
N ALA A 87 -2.79 3.86 0.52
CA ALA A 87 -2.94 5.25 0.90
C ALA A 87 -1.56 5.93 1.12
N PRO A 88 -1.27 7.01 0.42
CA PRO A 88 -1.99 7.50 -0.74
C PRO A 88 -1.85 6.57 -1.95
N LEU A 89 -2.86 6.56 -2.82
CA LEU A 89 -2.78 5.89 -4.11
C LEU A 89 -2.49 6.93 -5.20
N THR A 90 -1.30 6.86 -5.80
CA THR A 90 -0.91 7.72 -6.92
C THR A 90 -1.56 7.27 -8.22
N ALA A 91 -1.63 8.18 -9.21
CA ALA A 91 -2.07 7.84 -10.56
C ALA A 91 -1.21 6.72 -11.20
N ASN A 92 0.10 6.72 -10.93
CA ASN A 92 1.01 5.67 -11.40
C ASN A 92 0.62 4.29 -10.85
N THR A 93 0.47 4.17 -9.53
CA THR A 93 0.10 2.89 -8.94
C THR A 93 -1.33 2.49 -9.33
N LEU A 94 -2.26 3.43 -9.43
CA LEU A 94 -3.61 3.16 -9.94
C LEU A 94 -3.57 2.54 -11.34
N ALA A 95 -2.76 3.07 -12.25
CA ALA A 95 -2.59 2.50 -13.58
C ALA A 95 -2.05 1.07 -13.54
N LYS A 96 -1.09 0.79 -12.68
CA LYS A 96 -0.56 -0.56 -12.47
C LYS A 96 -1.62 -1.52 -11.98
N LEU A 97 -2.42 -1.12 -10.99
CA LEU A 97 -3.52 -1.94 -10.47
C LEU A 97 -4.58 -2.22 -11.54
N ALA A 98 -4.93 -1.20 -12.33
CA ALA A 98 -5.94 -1.32 -13.39
C ALA A 98 -5.53 -2.30 -14.50
N THR A 99 -4.25 -2.50 -14.72
CA THR A 99 -3.70 -3.38 -15.77
C THR A 99 -3.10 -4.67 -15.25
N GLY A 100 -3.09 -4.89 -13.93
CA GLY A 100 -2.50 -6.08 -13.32
C GLY A 100 -0.98 -6.12 -13.38
N MET A 101 -0.31 -4.97 -13.49
CA MET A 101 1.16 -4.91 -13.49
C MET A 101 1.70 -5.23 -12.11
N ALA A 102 2.69 -6.13 -12.04
CA ALA A 102 3.30 -6.60 -10.80
C ALA A 102 4.83 -6.43 -10.87
N ASP A 103 5.30 -5.19 -10.79
CA ASP A 103 6.72 -4.83 -10.95
C ASP A 103 7.42 -4.44 -9.64
N ASN A 104 6.70 -4.38 -8.52
CA ASN A 104 7.24 -4.07 -7.21
C ASN A 104 6.55 -4.89 -6.10
N LEU A 105 7.02 -4.76 -4.86
CA LEU A 105 6.45 -5.49 -3.72
C LEU A 105 4.96 -5.20 -3.53
N LEU A 106 4.55 -3.92 -3.60
CA LEU A 106 3.16 -3.53 -3.38
C LEU A 106 2.23 -4.17 -4.40
N THR A 107 2.52 -4.05 -5.68
CA THR A 107 1.68 -4.58 -6.77
C THR A 107 1.65 -6.11 -6.79
N ASN A 108 2.75 -6.77 -6.50
CA ASN A 108 2.78 -8.23 -6.29
C ASN A 108 1.91 -8.64 -5.10
N THR A 109 1.97 -7.89 -3.99
CA THR A 109 1.16 -8.18 -2.81
C THR A 109 -0.34 -8.01 -3.09
N VAL A 110 -0.73 -6.99 -3.86
CA VAL A 110 -2.13 -6.80 -4.29
C VAL A 110 -2.64 -8.03 -5.03
N LEU A 111 -1.88 -8.57 -5.98
CA LEU A 111 -2.28 -9.77 -6.73
C LEU A 111 -2.33 -11.02 -5.86
N ALA A 112 -1.48 -11.10 -4.84
CA ALA A 112 -1.46 -12.23 -3.91
C ALA A 112 -2.53 -12.15 -2.80
N SER A 113 -3.13 -10.98 -2.58
CA SER A 113 -4.11 -10.75 -1.52
C SER A 113 -5.50 -11.26 -1.89
N LYS A 114 -6.22 -11.77 -0.89
CA LYS A 114 -7.64 -12.15 -1.00
C LYS A 114 -8.56 -11.30 -0.13
N CYS A 115 -7.98 -10.44 0.70
CA CYS A 115 -8.72 -9.55 1.60
C CYS A 115 -9.30 -8.35 0.84
N PRO A 116 -10.28 -7.63 1.44
CA PRO A 116 -10.74 -6.36 0.92
C PRO A 116 -9.60 -5.35 0.73
N ILE A 117 -9.65 -4.61 -0.37
CA ILE A 117 -8.66 -3.59 -0.70
C ILE A 117 -9.31 -2.21 -0.66
N LEU A 118 -8.78 -1.33 0.18
CA LEU A 118 -9.20 0.06 0.27
C LEU A 118 -8.25 0.94 -0.53
N LEU A 119 -8.78 1.72 -1.45
CA LEU A 119 -8.01 2.63 -2.29
C LEU A 119 -8.29 4.08 -1.91
N ALA A 120 -7.26 4.83 -1.58
CA ALA A 120 -7.32 6.25 -1.25
C ALA A 120 -6.58 7.11 -2.30
N PRO A 121 -7.18 7.40 -3.45
CA PRO A 121 -6.55 8.20 -4.49
C PRO A 121 -6.19 9.59 -3.97
N ALA A 122 -4.99 10.05 -4.29
CA ALA A 122 -4.53 11.39 -3.96
C ALA A 122 -3.62 11.92 -5.08
N MET A 123 -4.06 12.98 -5.74
CA MET A 123 -3.34 13.62 -6.83
C MET A 123 -3.90 15.01 -7.10
N ASN A 124 -3.20 15.79 -7.91
CA ASN A 124 -3.71 17.07 -8.42
C ASN A 124 -5.08 16.88 -9.13
N THR A 125 -5.95 17.86 -9.02
CA THR A 125 -7.31 17.82 -9.58
C THR A 125 -7.31 17.58 -11.08
N ASP A 126 -6.41 18.25 -11.82
CA ASP A 126 -6.33 18.11 -13.28
C ASP A 126 -5.91 16.68 -13.67
N MET A 127 -5.00 16.08 -12.90
CA MET A 127 -4.63 14.67 -13.09
C MET A 127 -5.82 13.74 -12.84
N TRP A 128 -6.56 13.97 -11.76
CA TRP A 128 -7.74 13.17 -11.44
C TRP A 128 -8.80 13.21 -12.54
N GLN A 129 -8.99 14.37 -13.17
CA GLN A 129 -9.99 14.56 -14.22
C GLN A 129 -9.57 13.98 -15.58
N GLN A 130 -8.31 13.57 -15.76
CA GLN A 130 -7.87 12.98 -17.03
C GLN A 130 -8.61 11.67 -17.34
N MET A 131 -8.99 11.49 -18.61
CA MET A 131 -9.68 10.26 -19.07
C MET A 131 -8.93 9.00 -18.70
N ALA A 132 -7.61 9.01 -18.81
CA ALA A 132 -6.78 7.85 -18.48
C ALA A 132 -6.92 7.46 -17.00
N VAL A 133 -6.93 8.43 -16.10
CA VAL A 133 -7.08 8.20 -14.65
C VAL A 133 -8.49 7.73 -14.33
N GLN A 134 -9.51 8.38 -14.88
CA GLN A 134 -10.91 8.01 -14.67
C GLN A 134 -11.21 6.59 -15.19
N ARG A 135 -10.68 6.23 -16.35
CA ARG A 135 -10.80 4.86 -16.89
C ARG A 135 -10.13 3.85 -15.95
N ASN A 136 -8.93 4.12 -15.47
CA ASN A 136 -8.25 3.24 -14.54
C ASN A 136 -9.00 3.12 -13.22
N TRP A 137 -9.56 4.21 -12.72
CA TRP A 137 -10.39 4.20 -11.51
C TRP A 137 -11.62 3.32 -11.68
N GLN A 138 -12.34 3.45 -12.79
CA GLN A 138 -13.48 2.59 -13.11
C GLN A 138 -13.06 1.12 -13.22
N GLN A 139 -11.91 0.84 -13.82
CA GLN A 139 -11.42 -0.52 -13.99
C GLN A 139 -11.14 -1.21 -12.65
N VAL A 140 -10.49 -0.53 -11.70
CA VAL A 140 -10.20 -1.16 -10.39
C VAL A 140 -11.46 -1.39 -9.56
N GLN A 141 -12.52 -0.60 -9.76
CA GLN A 141 -13.80 -0.79 -9.07
C GLN A 141 -14.56 -2.04 -9.53
N LEU A 142 -14.15 -2.69 -10.61
CA LEU A 142 -14.71 -3.98 -11.05
C LEU A 142 -14.18 -5.16 -10.24
N ASP A 143 -13.10 -4.99 -9.49
CA ASP A 143 -12.58 -6.02 -8.59
C ASP A 143 -13.53 -6.17 -7.39
N PRO A 144 -14.01 -7.38 -7.09
CA PRO A 144 -14.96 -7.60 -5.99
C PRO A 144 -14.36 -7.50 -4.59
N ARG A 145 -13.03 -7.34 -4.47
CA ARG A 145 -12.32 -7.23 -3.18
C ARG A 145 -12.44 -5.88 -2.50
#